data_89b092ae7688ff2cc350975ca76a904a
#
_entry.id   89b092ae7688ff2cc350975ca76a904a
#
_cell.length_a   1.000
_cell.length_b   1.000
_cell.length_c   1.000
_cell.angle_alpha   90.00
_cell.angle_beta   90.00
_cell.angle_gamma   90.00
#
_symmetry.space_group_name_H-M   'P 1'
#
loop_
_entity.id
_entity.type
_entity.pdbx_description
1 polymer ?
#
loop_
_entity_poly.entity_id
_entity_poly.type
_entity_poly.pdbx_seq_one_letter_code
_entity_poly.pdbx_strand_id
1 'polypeptide(L)'
;MSNTKIGIFDVTQKSNKQLTWVLAVLLVLEALVCVGDYIGLVGVSRGPLVYGISRITQSGVGKVLLPIVCSYFFIHTWFFFRRSLAAANSMLRYLVLAIIALIVCDMVLGLMPDSFSTLEQIQHPSKFTSFASSFKSVSLGLQTLLKTVLSIGLIVKFTGRIRTFAWVTLVCVLLIGDGRYLYTYLYNAGTGAFNQGLALGMMVFKYLTVVIPVIFLRRTMTYTNVKSADGDTDIN
;
A
#
# COMPACT_ATOMS: atom_id res chain seq x y z
N MET A 1 -12.54 36.20 2.71
CA MET A 1 -12.69 34.89 2.01
C MET A 1 -12.62 33.80 3.06
N SER A 2 -13.75 33.16 3.35
CA SER A 2 -13.82 32.05 4.30
C SER A 2 -13.07 30.86 3.73
N ASN A 3 -11.88 30.53 4.27
CA ASN A 3 -11.13 29.32 3.94
C ASN A 3 -11.84 28.11 4.57
N THR A 4 -12.96 27.70 4.02
CA THR A 4 -13.63 26.44 4.39
C THR A 4 -12.71 25.29 3.99
N LYS A 5 -12.00 24.75 4.98
CA LYS A 5 -11.13 23.58 4.75
C LYS A 5 -11.98 22.38 4.40
N ILE A 6 -11.67 21.74 3.26
CA ILE A 6 -12.37 20.56 2.75
C ILE A 6 -12.12 19.39 3.72
N GLY A 7 -13.19 18.70 4.13
CA GLY A 7 -13.13 17.56 5.05
C GLY A 7 -13.37 16.20 4.39
N ILE A 8 -13.98 16.18 3.19
CA ILE A 8 -14.39 14.99 2.43
C ILE A 8 -14.27 15.33 0.94
N PHE A 9 -13.92 14.35 0.11
CA PHE A 9 -13.93 14.47 -1.34
C PHE A 9 -15.23 13.92 -1.91
N ASP A 10 -15.91 14.71 -2.75
CA ASP A 10 -17.05 14.25 -3.52
C ASP A 10 -16.58 13.50 -4.77
N VAL A 11 -17.12 12.32 -4.99
CA VAL A 11 -16.80 11.48 -6.14
C VAL A 11 -18.08 11.04 -6.84
N THR A 12 -17.99 10.80 -8.15
CA THR A 12 -19.14 10.30 -8.92
C THR A 12 -19.53 8.88 -8.47
N GLN A 13 -20.78 8.49 -8.62
CA GLN A 13 -21.28 7.16 -8.26
C GLN A 13 -20.46 6.03 -8.91
N LYS A 14 -20.09 6.20 -10.19
CA LYS A 14 -19.24 5.24 -10.91
C LYS A 14 -17.86 5.12 -10.27
N SER A 15 -17.21 6.25 -9.97
CA SER A 15 -15.89 6.26 -9.30
C SER A 15 -15.96 5.66 -7.90
N ASN A 16 -17.06 5.90 -7.17
CA ASN A 16 -17.27 5.36 -5.84
C ASN A 16 -17.39 3.82 -5.85
N LYS A 17 -18.13 3.25 -6.80
CA LYS A 17 -18.21 1.79 -7.00
C LYS A 17 -16.88 1.20 -7.41
N GLN A 18 -16.19 1.80 -8.39
CA GLN A 18 -14.87 1.35 -8.85
C GLN A 18 -13.84 1.37 -7.72
N LEU A 19 -13.76 2.45 -6.95
CA LEU A 19 -12.85 2.54 -5.81
C LEU A 19 -13.13 1.44 -4.78
N THR A 20 -14.39 1.17 -4.45
CA THR A 20 -14.75 0.12 -3.50
C THR A 20 -14.25 -1.25 -3.97
N TRP A 21 -14.43 -1.58 -5.25
CA TRP A 21 -13.93 -2.83 -5.83
C TRP A 21 -12.40 -2.89 -5.83
N VAL A 22 -11.73 -1.84 -6.27
CA VAL A 22 -10.26 -1.76 -6.28
C VAL A 22 -9.69 -1.98 -4.88
N LEU A 23 -10.27 -1.34 -3.86
CA LEU A 23 -9.81 -1.48 -2.48
C LEU A 23 -10.11 -2.88 -1.92
N ALA A 24 -11.28 -3.46 -2.22
CA ALA A 24 -11.60 -4.81 -1.77
C ALA A 24 -10.62 -5.85 -2.35
N VAL A 25 -10.35 -5.77 -3.66
CA VAL A 25 -9.38 -6.65 -4.31
C VAL A 25 -7.97 -6.43 -3.74
N LEU A 26 -7.55 -5.18 -3.54
CA LEU A 26 -6.26 -4.85 -2.94
C LEU A 26 -6.10 -5.49 -1.55
N LEU A 27 -7.11 -5.41 -0.69
CA LEU A 27 -7.05 -6.00 0.65
C LEU A 27 -6.91 -7.52 0.61
N VAL A 28 -7.59 -8.19 -0.31
CA VAL A 28 -7.46 -9.65 -0.49
C VAL A 28 -6.07 -10.01 -1.01
N LEU A 29 -5.56 -9.28 -1.99
CA LEU A 29 -4.22 -9.51 -2.54
C LEU A 29 -3.12 -9.29 -1.50
N GLU A 30 -3.22 -8.23 -0.69
CA GLU A 30 -2.28 -7.98 0.41
C GLU A 30 -2.32 -9.07 1.47
N ALA A 31 -3.51 -9.60 1.79
CA ALA A 31 -3.62 -10.74 2.68
C ALA A 31 -2.88 -11.96 2.10
N LEU A 32 -3.06 -12.26 0.82
CA LEU A 32 -2.36 -13.35 0.14
C LEU A 32 -0.84 -13.15 0.13
N VAL A 33 -0.36 -11.94 -0.13
CA VAL A 33 1.08 -11.61 -0.07
C VAL A 33 1.62 -11.83 1.34
N CYS A 34 0.95 -11.28 2.37
CA CYS A 34 1.39 -11.42 3.75
C CYS A 34 1.40 -12.88 4.23
N VAL A 35 0.35 -13.65 3.90
CA VAL A 35 0.29 -15.08 4.21
C VAL A 35 1.36 -15.86 3.44
N GLY A 36 1.58 -15.53 2.17
CA GLY A 36 2.64 -16.12 1.35
C GLY A 36 4.03 -15.88 1.93
N ASP A 37 4.33 -14.65 2.34
CA ASP A 37 5.60 -14.30 3.00
C ASP A 37 5.78 -15.11 4.30
N TYR A 38 4.72 -15.21 5.12
CA TYR A 38 4.75 -16.00 6.35
C TYR A 38 5.01 -17.49 6.08
N ILE A 39 4.30 -18.11 5.14
CA ILE A 39 4.49 -19.51 4.76
C ILE A 39 5.92 -19.73 4.23
N GLY A 40 6.46 -18.77 3.47
CA GLY A 40 7.84 -18.81 2.98
C GLY A 40 8.88 -18.80 4.10
N LEU A 41 8.59 -18.13 5.22
CA LEU A 41 9.46 -18.07 6.39
C LEU A 41 9.36 -19.32 7.30
N VAL A 42 8.14 -19.80 7.53
CA VAL A 42 7.86 -20.88 8.50
C VAL A 42 7.93 -22.27 7.87
N GLY A 43 7.82 -22.33 6.55
CA GLY A 43 7.64 -23.58 5.80
C GLY A 43 6.15 -23.99 5.71
N VAL A 44 5.88 -25.03 4.91
CA VAL A 44 4.52 -25.51 4.67
C VAL A 44 4.00 -26.28 5.88
N SER A 45 3.02 -25.74 6.57
CA SER A 45 2.31 -26.44 7.62
C SER A 45 1.27 -27.43 7.04
N ARG A 46 0.90 -28.45 7.81
CA ARG A 46 -0.06 -29.48 7.40
C ARG A 46 -1.47 -28.88 7.28
N GLY A 47 -2.05 -28.95 6.07
CA GLY A 47 -3.44 -28.56 5.82
C GLY A 47 -3.69 -28.25 4.33
N PRO A 48 -4.84 -28.68 3.74
CA PRO A 48 -5.09 -28.52 2.31
C PRO A 48 -5.19 -27.06 1.88
N LEU A 49 -5.73 -26.17 2.71
CA LEU A 49 -5.82 -24.73 2.43
C LEU A 49 -4.44 -24.08 2.43
N VAL A 50 -3.61 -24.37 3.44
CA VAL A 50 -2.25 -23.82 3.55
C VAL A 50 -1.39 -24.31 2.39
N TYR A 51 -1.53 -25.58 2.02
CA TYR A 51 -0.85 -26.14 0.86
C TYR A 51 -1.29 -25.44 -0.44
N GLY A 52 -2.59 -25.22 -0.66
CA GLY A 52 -3.10 -24.48 -1.82
C GLY A 52 -2.56 -23.05 -1.91
N ILE A 53 -2.61 -22.31 -0.80
CA ILE A 53 -2.04 -20.95 -0.73
C ILE A 53 -0.54 -20.98 -0.99
N SER A 54 0.19 -21.90 -0.37
CA SER A 54 1.63 -22.07 -0.59
C SER A 54 1.96 -22.31 -2.05
N ARG A 55 1.21 -23.21 -2.70
CA ARG A 55 1.42 -23.50 -4.12
C ARG A 55 1.23 -22.30 -5.02
N ILE A 56 0.27 -21.43 -4.70
CA ILE A 56 0.03 -20.18 -5.45
C ILE A 56 1.12 -19.16 -5.15
N THR A 57 1.39 -18.88 -3.88
CA THR A 57 2.26 -17.78 -3.47
C THR A 57 3.75 -18.08 -3.58
N GLN A 58 4.16 -19.35 -3.41
CA GLN A 58 5.56 -19.78 -3.44
C GLN A 58 5.99 -20.34 -4.81
N SER A 59 5.05 -20.49 -5.78
CA SER A 59 5.43 -20.81 -7.16
C SER A 59 6.29 -19.71 -7.75
N GLY A 60 7.21 -20.04 -8.67
CA GLY A 60 8.04 -19.03 -9.34
C GLY A 60 7.20 -17.92 -10.00
N VAL A 61 6.07 -18.28 -10.60
CA VAL A 61 5.13 -17.34 -11.20
C VAL A 61 4.40 -16.51 -10.12
N GLY A 62 3.93 -17.15 -9.05
CA GLY A 62 3.18 -16.50 -7.98
C GLY A 62 4.01 -15.46 -7.23
N LYS A 63 5.27 -15.75 -6.94
CA LYS A 63 6.21 -14.83 -6.28
C LYS A 63 6.41 -13.52 -7.05
N VAL A 64 6.25 -13.54 -8.37
CA VAL A 64 6.42 -12.36 -9.23
C VAL A 64 5.08 -11.71 -9.55
N LEU A 65 4.09 -12.49 -9.99
CA LEU A 65 2.81 -11.94 -10.41
C LEU A 65 2.02 -11.32 -9.25
N LEU A 66 2.02 -11.94 -8.08
CA LEU A 66 1.20 -11.48 -6.97
C LEU A 66 1.60 -10.07 -6.47
N PRO A 67 2.90 -9.76 -6.22
CA PRO A 67 3.32 -8.40 -5.90
C PRO A 67 3.05 -7.40 -7.01
N ILE A 68 3.17 -7.78 -8.28
CA ILE A 68 2.91 -6.91 -9.44
C ILE A 68 1.43 -6.54 -9.49
N VAL A 69 0.54 -7.52 -9.40
CA VAL A 69 -0.90 -7.29 -9.39
C VAL A 69 -1.30 -6.44 -8.20
N CYS A 70 -0.72 -6.71 -7.03
CA CYS A 70 -0.92 -5.88 -5.83
C CYS A 70 -0.48 -4.43 -6.06
N SER A 71 0.72 -4.21 -6.62
CA SER A 71 1.24 -2.89 -6.98
C SER A 71 0.34 -2.16 -7.98
N TYR A 72 -0.21 -2.88 -8.97
CA TYR A 72 -1.16 -2.32 -9.92
C TYR A 72 -2.41 -1.75 -9.23
N PHE A 73 -3.02 -2.50 -8.28
CA PHE A 73 -4.16 -2.01 -7.52
C PHE A 73 -3.79 -0.85 -6.56
N PHE A 74 -2.58 -0.86 -6.00
CA PHE A 74 -2.05 0.27 -5.25
C PHE A 74 -1.92 1.52 -6.11
N ILE A 75 -1.36 1.41 -7.30
CA ILE A 75 -1.24 2.51 -8.26
C ILE A 75 -2.63 3.06 -8.60
N HIS A 76 -3.61 2.21 -8.86
CA HIS A 76 -4.99 2.64 -9.11
C HIS A 76 -5.57 3.41 -7.91
N THR A 77 -5.37 2.92 -6.70
CA THR A 77 -5.80 3.60 -5.46
C THR A 77 -5.20 5.00 -5.35
N TRP A 78 -3.89 5.14 -5.59
CA TRP A 78 -3.20 6.43 -5.59
C TRP A 78 -3.66 7.36 -6.72
N PHE A 79 -4.02 6.83 -7.89
CA PHE A 79 -4.60 7.62 -8.98
C PHE A 79 -5.97 8.18 -8.62
N PHE A 80 -6.84 7.40 -7.97
CA PHE A 80 -8.12 7.91 -7.46
C PHE A 80 -7.89 9.05 -6.47
N PHE A 81 -6.98 8.85 -5.53
CA PHE A 81 -6.64 9.87 -4.54
C PHE A 81 -6.06 11.15 -5.19
N ARG A 82 -5.14 11.00 -6.15
CA ARG A 82 -4.60 12.12 -6.93
C ARG A 82 -5.69 12.90 -7.67
N ARG A 83 -6.66 12.20 -8.24
CA ARG A 83 -7.78 12.82 -8.95
C ARG A 83 -8.65 13.64 -8.00
N SER A 84 -8.91 13.12 -6.82
CA SER A 84 -9.68 13.83 -5.78
C SER A 84 -8.95 15.08 -5.25
N LEU A 85 -7.60 15.06 -5.23
CA LEU A 85 -6.76 16.21 -4.86
C LEU A 85 -6.68 17.29 -5.96
N ALA A 86 -7.08 17.00 -7.19
CA ALA A 86 -6.88 17.90 -8.32
C ALA A 86 -7.53 19.28 -8.13
N ALA A 87 -8.71 19.32 -7.49
CA ALA A 87 -9.44 20.56 -7.20
C ALA A 87 -8.91 21.30 -5.96
N ALA A 88 -8.13 20.63 -5.09
CA ALA A 88 -7.80 21.17 -3.77
C ALA A 88 -6.35 21.67 -3.65
N ASN A 89 -5.38 20.98 -4.25
CA ASN A 89 -3.97 21.36 -4.11
C ASN A 89 -3.04 20.72 -5.16
N SER A 90 -2.37 21.56 -5.95
CA SER A 90 -1.44 21.11 -6.99
C SER A 90 -0.19 20.44 -6.43
N MET A 91 0.42 20.98 -5.35
CA MET A 91 1.66 20.44 -4.79
C MET A 91 1.46 19.01 -4.23
N LEU A 92 0.40 18.76 -3.47
CA LEU A 92 0.11 17.43 -2.94
C LEU A 92 -0.16 16.41 -4.06
N ARG A 93 -0.73 16.87 -5.17
CA ARG A 93 -0.96 16.07 -6.37
C ARG A 93 0.35 15.60 -7.02
N TYR A 94 1.40 16.43 -7.02
CA TYR A 94 2.73 16.05 -7.52
C TYR A 94 3.43 15.08 -6.58
N LEU A 95 3.28 15.21 -5.26
CA LEU A 95 3.79 14.24 -4.29
C LEU A 95 3.18 12.85 -4.52
N VAL A 96 1.87 12.78 -4.74
CA VAL A 96 1.20 11.52 -5.08
C VAL A 96 1.73 10.94 -6.39
N LEU A 97 1.96 11.77 -7.39
CA LEU A 97 2.55 11.32 -8.67
C LEU A 97 3.95 10.75 -8.49
N ALA A 98 4.79 11.38 -7.65
CA ALA A 98 6.12 10.89 -7.33
C ALA A 98 6.08 9.52 -6.63
N ILE A 99 5.14 9.32 -5.69
CA ILE A 99 4.92 8.01 -5.04
C ILE A 99 4.53 6.96 -6.10
N ILE A 100 3.59 7.27 -7.00
CA ILE A 100 3.18 6.38 -8.09
C ILE A 100 4.37 6.01 -8.98
N ALA A 101 5.19 6.98 -9.36
CA ALA A 101 6.37 6.76 -10.20
C ALA A 101 7.36 5.78 -9.54
N LEU A 102 7.62 5.93 -8.24
CA LEU A 102 8.48 5.00 -7.51
C LEU A 102 7.90 3.59 -7.44
N ILE A 103 6.59 3.44 -7.21
CA ILE A 103 5.93 2.13 -7.21
C ILE A 103 6.03 1.47 -8.60
N VAL A 104 5.85 2.25 -9.69
CA VAL A 104 6.01 1.74 -11.06
C VAL A 104 7.45 1.30 -11.32
N CYS A 105 8.45 2.08 -10.90
CA CYS A 105 9.86 1.69 -11.02
C CYS A 105 10.15 0.39 -10.27
N ASP A 106 9.68 0.26 -9.03
CA ASP A 106 9.84 -0.97 -8.24
C ASP A 106 9.16 -2.17 -8.90
N MET A 107 7.99 -1.96 -9.50
CA MET A 107 7.26 -3.00 -10.23
C MET A 107 8.03 -3.45 -11.47
N VAL A 108 8.58 -2.51 -12.26
CA VAL A 108 9.36 -2.83 -13.47
C VAL A 108 10.65 -3.57 -13.11
N LEU A 109 11.35 -3.14 -12.08
CA LEU A 109 12.56 -3.84 -11.59
C LEU A 109 12.24 -5.25 -11.07
N GLY A 110 11.06 -5.45 -10.45
CA GLY A 110 10.59 -6.75 -10.01
C GLY A 110 10.26 -7.74 -11.15
N LEU A 111 10.04 -7.24 -12.37
CA LEU A 111 9.81 -8.04 -13.58
C LEU A 111 11.09 -8.54 -14.24
N MET A 112 12.25 -8.02 -13.85
CA MET A 112 13.49 -8.38 -14.55
C MET A 112 13.99 -9.78 -14.17
N PRO A 113 14.61 -10.53 -15.12
CA PRO A 113 15.00 -11.93 -14.95
C PRO A 113 15.90 -12.23 -13.75
N ASP A 114 16.76 -11.29 -13.40
CA ASP A 114 17.67 -11.40 -12.25
C ASP A 114 16.95 -11.43 -10.88
N SER A 115 15.66 -11.12 -10.85
CA SER A 115 14.82 -11.30 -9.66
C SER A 115 14.52 -12.78 -9.36
N PHE A 116 14.82 -13.69 -10.27
CA PHE A 116 14.69 -15.15 -10.16
C PHE A 116 16.00 -15.84 -9.79
N SER A 117 16.78 -15.22 -8.90
CA SER A 117 18.12 -15.69 -8.56
C SER A 117 18.14 -17.15 -8.05
N THR A 118 18.96 -17.97 -8.68
CA THR A 118 19.44 -19.24 -8.15
C THR A 118 20.38 -18.98 -6.95
N LEU A 119 20.60 -20.02 -6.12
CA LEU A 119 21.51 -19.92 -4.96
C LEU A 119 22.91 -19.41 -5.35
N GLU A 120 23.37 -19.73 -6.54
CA GLU A 120 24.66 -19.28 -7.10
C GLU A 120 24.70 -17.77 -7.37
N GLN A 121 23.58 -17.17 -7.80
CA GLN A 121 23.46 -15.73 -8.03
C GLN A 121 23.32 -14.93 -6.73
N ILE A 122 22.91 -15.55 -5.63
CA ILE A 122 22.90 -14.95 -4.29
C ILE A 122 24.32 -14.80 -3.76
N GLN A 123 25.20 -15.76 -4.06
CA GLN A 123 26.61 -15.73 -3.63
C GLN A 123 27.45 -14.76 -4.47
N HIS A 124 27.13 -14.62 -5.76
CA HIS A 124 27.81 -13.72 -6.69
C HIS A 124 26.81 -12.86 -7.44
N PRO A 125 26.26 -11.81 -6.79
CA PRO A 125 25.24 -10.96 -7.41
C PRO A 125 25.83 -10.24 -8.62
N SER A 126 25.09 -10.25 -9.74
CA SER A 126 25.45 -9.45 -10.90
C SER A 126 25.43 -7.96 -10.53
N LYS A 127 26.17 -7.12 -11.27
CA LYS A 127 26.15 -5.65 -11.06
C LYS A 127 24.72 -5.11 -11.12
N PHE A 128 23.89 -5.69 -11.97
CA PHE A 128 22.50 -5.31 -12.10
C PHE A 128 21.66 -5.72 -10.89
N THR A 129 21.81 -6.94 -10.38
CA THR A 129 21.11 -7.41 -9.15
C THR A 129 21.47 -6.55 -7.94
N SER A 130 22.76 -6.19 -7.81
CA SER A 130 23.23 -5.28 -6.77
C SER A 130 22.62 -3.88 -6.90
N PHE A 131 22.55 -3.33 -8.12
CA PHE A 131 21.89 -2.06 -8.40
C PHE A 131 20.39 -2.12 -8.08
N ALA A 132 19.68 -3.15 -8.53
CA ALA A 132 18.24 -3.30 -8.31
C ALA A 132 17.90 -3.42 -6.81
N SER A 133 18.70 -4.16 -6.03
CA SER A 133 18.51 -4.27 -4.58
C SER A 133 18.76 -2.94 -3.86
N SER A 134 19.82 -2.23 -4.24
CA SER A 134 20.15 -0.90 -3.69
C SER A 134 19.07 0.11 -4.05
N PHE A 135 18.63 0.13 -5.31
CA PHE A 135 17.53 0.99 -5.76
C PHE A 135 16.24 0.72 -4.98
N LYS A 136 15.87 -0.55 -4.79
CA LYS A 136 14.67 -0.93 -4.02
C LYS A 136 14.72 -0.43 -2.58
N SER A 137 15.88 -0.49 -1.94
CA SER A 137 16.07 0.03 -0.58
C SER A 137 15.94 1.55 -0.53
N VAL A 138 16.55 2.26 -1.46
CA VAL A 138 16.45 3.73 -1.58
C VAL A 138 15.02 4.15 -1.94
N SER A 139 14.39 3.46 -2.88
CA SER A 139 13.00 3.71 -3.29
C SER A 139 12.03 3.57 -2.12
N LEU A 140 12.19 2.54 -1.30
CA LEU A 140 11.37 2.33 -0.11
C LEU A 140 11.52 3.47 0.90
N GLY A 141 12.77 3.91 1.16
CA GLY A 141 13.04 5.06 2.03
C GLY A 141 12.43 6.35 1.48
N LEU A 142 12.56 6.59 0.17
CA LEU A 142 12.00 7.76 -0.49
C LEU A 142 10.46 7.73 -0.51
N GLN A 143 9.84 6.57 -0.74
CA GLN A 143 8.39 6.42 -0.63
C GLN A 143 7.89 6.73 0.79
N THR A 144 8.61 6.28 1.81
CA THR A 144 8.30 6.56 3.22
C THR A 144 8.36 8.06 3.49
N LEU A 145 9.43 8.72 3.06
CA LEU A 145 9.60 10.17 3.18
C LEU A 145 8.47 10.94 2.46
N LEU A 146 8.18 10.58 1.20
CA LEU A 146 7.12 11.23 0.43
C LEU A 146 5.73 11.03 1.05
N LYS A 147 5.42 9.85 1.56
CA LYS A 147 4.17 9.56 2.28
C LYS A 147 4.08 10.36 3.57
N THR A 148 5.19 10.53 4.29
CA THR A 148 5.26 11.37 5.50
C THR A 148 4.99 12.84 5.16
N VAL A 149 5.67 13.39 4.16
CA VAL A 149 5.46 14.79 3.71
C VAL A 149 4.04 14.99 3.21
N LEU A 150 3.50 14.04 2.44
CA LEU A 150 2.11 14.07 1.99
C LEU A 150 1.13 14.08 3.17
N SER A 151 1.34 13.22 4.17
CA SER A 151 0.49 13.15 5.35
C SER A 151 0.51 14.45 6.15
N ILE A 152 1.69 15.04 6.38
CA ILE A 152 1.82 16.34 7.04
C ILE A 152 1.09 17.43 6.24
N GLY A 153 1.28 17.46 4.92
CA GLY A 153 0.59 18.41 4.04
C GLY A 153 -0.93 18.30 4.09
N LEU A 154 -1.45 17.08 4.18
CA LEU A 154 -2.88 16.82 4.34
C LEU A 154 -3.39 17.24 5.72
N ILE A 155 -2.65 16.99 6.80
CA ILE A 155 -3.02 17.39 8.16
C ILE A 155 -3.15 18.91 8.26
N VAL A 156 -2.24 19.66 7.62
CA VAL A 156 -2.21 21.14 7.68
C VAL A 156 -3.34 21.75 6.82
N LYS A 157 -3.58 21.20 5.63
CA LYS A 157 -4.47 21.83 4.63
C LYS A 157 -5.92 21.38 4.71
N PHE A 158 -6.19 20.21 5.27
CA PHE A 158 -7.54 19.61 5.29
C PHE A 158 -8.07 19.44 6.72
N THR A 159 -9.38 19.15 6.82
CA THR A 159 -10.08 18.86 8.09
C THR A 159 -10.84 17.56 8.00
N GLY A 160 -11.57 17.20 9.05
CA GLY A 160 -12.49 16.08 9.06
C GLY A 160 -11.84 14.74 8.70
N ARG A 161 -12.50 13.96 7.86
CA ARG A 161 -12.08 12.60 7.51
C ARG A 161 -10.75 12.54 6.76
N ILE A 162 -10.43 13.56 5.95
CA ILE A 162 -9.15 13.63 5.23
C ILE A 162 -7.99 13.81 6.22
N ARG A 163 -8.16 14.68 7.22
CA ARG A 163 -7.16 14.87 8.28
C ARG A 163 -6.97 13.61 9.11
N THR A 164 -8.06 12.90 9.44
CA THR A 164 -7.98 11.63 10.17
C THR A 164 -7.23 10.57 9.35
N PHE A 165 -7.54 10.45 8.05
CA PHE A 165 -6.78 9.57 7.15
C PHE A 165 -5.29 9.90 7.14
N ALA A 166 -4.95 11.18 7.08
CA ALA A 166 -3.55 11.63 7.06
C ALA A 166 -2.81 11.27 8.35
N TRP A 167 -3.43 11.45 9.52
CA TRP A 167 -2.86 11.02 10.80
C TRP A 167 -2.65 9.50 10.85
N VAL A 168 -3.66 8.74 10.45
CA VAL A 168 -3.58 7.27 10.41
C VAL A 168 -2.46 6.81 9.48
N THR A 169 -2.37 7.41 8.28
CA THR A 169 -1.30 7.08 7.32
C THR A 169 0.08 7.43 7.88
N LEU A 170 0.24 8.58 8.52
CA LEU A 170 1.50 9.00 9.14
C LEU A 170 1.95 8.01 10.21
N VAL A 171 1.05 7.64 11.12
CA VAL A 171 1.35 6.66 12.18
C VAL A 171 1.70 5.31 11.58
N CYS A 172 0.94 4.80 10.60
CA CYS A 172 1.23 3.52 9.96
C CYS A 172 2.58 3.53 9.21
N VAL A 173 2.93 4.62 8.54
CA VAL A 173 4.21 4.75 7.82
C VAL A 173 5.39 4.75 8.79
N LEU A 174 5.29 5.44 9.92
CA LEU A 174 6.32 5.46 10.97
C LEU A 174 6.43 4.08 11.64
N LEU A 175 5.31 3.46 12.01
CA LEU A 175 5.30 2.13 12.63
C LEU A 175 5.91 1.05 11.74
N ILE A 176 5.72 1.09 10.41
CA ILE A 176 6.36 0.12 9.50
C ILE A 176 7.89 0.23 9.58
N GLY A 177 8.42 1.45 9.57
CA GLY A 177 9.86 1.70 9.71
C GLY A 177 10.39 1.13 11.01
N ASP A 178 9.81 1.56 12.12
CA ASP A 178 10.24 1.16 13.48
C ASP A 178 10.03 -0.33 13.73
N GLY A 179 8.94 -0.91 13.23
CA GLY A 179 8.66 -2.34 13.36
C GLY A 179 9.69 -3.23 12.67
N ARG A 180 10.25 -2.80 11.53
CA ARG A 180 11.35 -3.53 10.86
C ARG A 180 12.62 -3.53 11.70
N TYR A 181 13.01 -2.38 12.26
CA TYR A 181 14.18 -2.28 13.13
C TYR A 181 13.98 -3.10 14.40
N LEU A 182 12.81 -3.03 15.01
CA LEU A 182 12.46 -3.81 16.20
C LEU A 182 12.55 -5.32 15.91
N TYR A 183 12.00 -5.79 14.77
CA TYR A 183 12.09 -7.20 14.37
C TYR A 183 13.54 -7.64 14.20
N THR A 184 14.36 -6.86 13.49
CA THR A 184 15.78 -7.17 13.28
C THR A 184 16.54 -7.20 14.60
N TYR A 185 16.24 -6.26 15.50
CA TYR A 185 16.84 -6.22 16.83
C TYR A 185 16.46 -7.44 17.67
N LEU A 186 15.18 -7.80 17.75
CA LEU A 186 14.70 -8.96 18.49
C LEU A 186 15.22 -10.27 17.92
N TYR A 187 15.32 -10.38 16.60
CA TYR A 187 15.92 -11.54 15.94
C TYR A 187 17.40 -11.69 16.29
N ASN A 188 18.16 -10.62 16.23
CA ASN A 188 19.60 -10.62 16.54
C ASN A 188 19.88 -10.79 18.03
N ALA A 189 19.06 -10.22 18.91
CA ALA A 189 19.19 -10.32 20.37
C ALA A 189 18.75 -11.69 20.91
N GLY A 190 17.88 -12.40 20.20
CA GLY A 190 17.25 -13.67 20.60
C GLY A 190 17.98 -14.91 20.09
N THR A 191 19.27 -15.09 20.27
CA THR A 191 20.00 -16.35 19.99
C THR A 191 19.90 -16.90 18.55
N GLY A 192 19.38 -16.15 17.58
CA GLY A 192 19.19 -16.58 16.19
C GLY A 192 18.14 -17.67 15.97
N ALA A 193 17.42 -18.09 17.00
CA ALA A 193 16.35 -19.07 16.86
C ALA A 193 15.10 -18.42 16.24
N PHE A 194 14.63 -19.00 15.15
CA PHE A 194 13.40 -18.57 14.49
C PHE A 194 12.18 -18.72 15.42
N ASN A 195 11.50 -17.60 15.70
CA ASN A 195 10.29 -17.61 16.51
C ASN A 195 9.05 -17.46 15.63
N GLN A 196 8.28 -18.55 15.49
CA GLN A 196 7.05 -18.57 14.67
C GLN A 196 6.00 -17.56 15.13
N GLY A 197 5.87 -17.35 16.45
CA GLY A 197 4.94 -16.37 17.01
C GLY A 197 5.32 -14.94 16.63
N LEU A 198 6.61 -14.62 16.66
CA LEU A 198 7.12 -13.33 16.23
C LEU A 198 6.89 -13.10 14.73
N ALA A 199 7.15 -14.11 13.89
CA ALA A 199 6.89 -14.06 12.46
C ALA A 199 5.39 -13.84 12.15
N LEU A 200 4.49 -14.53 12.86
CA LEU A 200 3.05 -14.34 12.75
C LEU A 200 2.64 -12.91 13.17
N GLY A 201 3.14 -12.43 14.29
CA GLY A 201 2.90 -11.07 14.75
C GLY A 201 3.32 -10.01 13.73
N MET A 202 4.49 -10.18 13.12
CA MET A 202 4.99 -9.29 12.06
C MET A 202 4.16 -9.35 10.79
N MET A 203 3.66 -10.52 10.40
CA MET A 203 2.74 -10.67 9.27
C MET A 203 1.45 -9.89 9.51
N VAL A 204 0.81 -10.09 10.67
CA VAL A 204 -0.42 -9.37 11.04
C VAL A 204 -0.17 -7.87 11.11
N PHE A 205 0.92 -7.45 11.72
CA PHE A 205 1.31 -6.05 11.81
C PHE A 205 1.51 -5.42 10.41
N LYS A 206 2.25 -6.08 9.52
CA LYS A 206 2.44 -5.64 8.13
C LYS A 206 1.10 -5.49 7.42
N TYR A 207 0.20 -6.46 7.55
CA TYR A 207 -1.12 -6.40 6.94
C TYR A 207 -1.96 -5.23 7.48
N LEU A 208 -2.02 -5.06 8.80
CA LEU A 208 -2.78 -3.98 9.44
C LEU A 208 -2.29 -2.58 9.02
N THR A 209 -0.98 -2.39 8.87
CA THR A 209 -0.42 -1.10 8.43
C THR A 209 -0.77 -0.71 7.00
N VAL A 210 -1.22 -1.66 6.18
CA VAL A 210 -1.78 -1.42 4.84
C VAL A 210 -3.31 -1.26 4.90
N VAL A 211 -3.99 -2.17 5.59
CA VAL A 211 -5.46 -2.23 5.65
C VAL A 211 -6.06 -0.99 6.30
N ILE A 212 -5.49 -0.57 7.42
CA ILE A 212 -6.03 0.57 8.18
C ILE A 212 -6.03 1.86 7.34
N PRO A 213 -4.92 2.31 6.73
CA PRO A 213 -4.93 3.46 5.84
C PRO A 213 -5.91 3.33 4.66
N VAL A 214 -6.03 2.15 4.07
CA VAL A 214 -6.95 1.88 2.95
C VAL A 214 -8.41 2.07 3.37
N ILE A 215 -8.80 1.57 4.53
CA ILE A 215 -10.15 1.77 5.08
C ILE A 215 -10.42 3.26 5.33
N PHE A 216 -9.46 3.98 5.93
CA PHE A 216 -9.61 5.41 6.17
C PHE A 216 -9.61 6.21 4.86
N LEU A 217 -8.81 5.83 3.88
CA LEU A 217 -8.87 6.42 2.53
C LEU A 217 -10.26 6.29 1.92
N ARG A 218 -10.87 5.11 2.02
CA ARG A 218 -12.24 4.90 1.54
C ARG A 218 -13.25 5.84 2.18
N ARG A 219 -13.08 6.14 3.46
CA ARG A 219 -13.95 7.06 4.22
C ARG A 219 -13.77 8.54 3.82
N THR A 220 -12.66 8.92 3.18
CA THR A 220 -12.44 10.29 2.71
C THR A 220 -13.20 10.61 1.44
N MET A 221 -13.65 9.61 0.70
CA MET A 221 -14.33 9.75 -0.59
C MET A 221 -15.78 9.30 -0.45
N THR A 222 -16.72 10.21 -0.65
CA THR A 222 -18.15 9.94 -0.51
C THR A 222 -18.86 10.35 -1.79
N TYR A 223 -19.88 9.59 -2.17
CA TYR A 223 -20.83 9.99 -3.20
C TYR A 223 -21.96 10.78 -2.51
N THR A 224 -22.04 12.07 -2.81
CA THR A 224 -23.17 12.88 -2.38
C THR A 224 -24.21 12.86 -3.50
N ASN A 225 -25.36 12.26 -3.21
CA ASN A 225 -26.51 12.34 -4.11
C ASN A 225 -27.02 13.79 -4.03
N VAL A 226 -26.53 14.67 -4.88
CA VAL A 226 -27.18 15.95 -5.12
C VAL A 226 -28.46 15.58 -5.83
N LYS A 227 -29.56 15.36 -5.09
CA LYS A 227 -30.89 15.48 -5.65
C LYS A 227 -30.90 16.87 -6.27
N SER A 228 -31.00 16.92 -7.59
CA SER A 228 -31.31 18.13 -8.31
C SER A 228 -32.52 18.78 -7.64
N ALA A 229 -32.28 19.89 -6.97
CA ALA A 229 -33.32 20.76 -6.46
C ALA A 229 -34.00 21.55 -7.61
N ASP A 230 -33.89 21.02 -8.81
CA ASP A 230 -34.54 21.53 -10.01
C ASP A 230 -35.69 20.59 -10.38
N GLY A 231 -36.86 20.87 -9.87
CA GLY A 231 -38.04 20.15 -10.33
C GLY A 231 -39.24 20.26 -9.42
N ASP A 232 -39.62 21.45 -9.00
CA ASP A 232 -41.02 21.73 -8.66
C ASP A 232 -41.26 23.24 -8.85
N THR A 233 -41.22 23.65 -10.10
CA THR A 233 -42.05 24.78 -10.57
C THR A 233 -43.20 24.18 -11.33
N ASP A 234 -44.12 23.58 -10.62
CA ASP A 234 -45.51 23.41 -11.13
C ASP A 234 -46.09 24.81 -11.31
N ILE A 235 -46.09 25.22 -12.57
CA ILE A 235 -46.87 26.39 -13.02
C ILE A 235 -48.31 25.92 -13.16
N ASN A 236 -49.13 26.35 -12.23
CA ASN A 236 -50.58 26.48 -12.43
C ASN A 236 -50.88 27.80 -13.13
#